data_36f0989ba1b6b79b09fc46fdefa9d7df
#
_entry.id   36f0989ba1b6b79b09fc46fdefa9d7df
#
_cell.length_a   1.000
_cell.length_b   1.000
_cell.length_c   1.000
_cell.angle_alpha   90.00
_cell.angle_beta   90.00
_cell.angle_gamma   90.00
#
_symmetry.space_group_name_H-M   'P 1'
#
loop_
_entity.id
_entity.type
_entity.pdbx_description
1 polymer ?
#
loop_
_entity_poly.entity_id
_entity_poly.type
_entity_poly.pdbx_seq_one_letter_code
_entity_poly.pdbx_strand_id
1 'polypeptide(L)'
;MELFFAILFSGFIFVLFKLFPRFKIDTFQAIVVNYFVAFLCGYLFFPFQLTKLVSVDLNWFMHAISASVLFIGLFLIMGISSQRNGLSSTSVAVKMSMALSVMGMMFAYGEDAQWMKIAGIILAILGVIGMTVQPSEEKNEVSSAWMLIVLFVGSGILDFLLNYIQHHVLLENETAFFTAFAFGMAGVIGVCIGFIRWMQGKLQLSMRNLFAGILLGIPNYFSIYFLMKAYDVLQWSGSSILAVINVSIVIIASVVGLIFFKEKWNKIKIIGFISALISILFLYLAA
;
A
#
# COMPACT_ATOMS: atom_id res chain seq x y z
N MET A 1 -21.84 -1.11 -0.07
CA MET A 1 -21.38 -0.47 -1.34
C MET A 1 -19.95 0.05 -1.18
N GLU A 2 -19.63 0.66 -0.06
CA GLU A 2 -18.34 1.28 0.28
C GLU A 2 -17.17 0.28 0.19
N LEU A 3 -17.32 -0.91 0.79
CA LEU A 3 -16.33 -2.00 0.72
C LEU A 3 -16.00 -2.39 -0.73
N PHE A 4 -17.02 -2.49 -1.57
CA PHE A 4 -16.82 -2.82 -2.99
C PHE A 4 -15.96 -1.76 -3.70
N PHE A 5 -16.24 -0.48 -3.49
CA PHE A 5 -15.45 0.59 -4.09
C PHE A 5 -14.03 0.66 -3.52
N ALA A 6 -13.84 0.46 -2.21
CA ALA A 6 -12.52 0.39 -1.60
C ALA A 6 -11.66 -0.72 -2.23
N ILE A 7 -12.22 -1.91 -2.40
CA ILE A 7 -11.57 -3.06 -3.02
C ILE A 7 -11.28 -2.78 -4.50
N LEU A 8 -12.27 -2.26 -5.24
CA LEU A 8 -12.15 -1.97 -6.66
C LEU A 8 -11.02 -0.97 -6.93
N PHE A 9 -11.01 0.17 -6.24
CA PHE A 9 -9.99 1.20 -6.41
C PHE A 9 -8.61 0.71 -5.97
N SER A 10 -8.51 0.00 -4.85
CA SER A 10 -7.23 -0.59 -4.42
C SER A 10 -6.69 -1.62 -5.41
N GLY A 11 -7.55 -2.50 -5.91
CA GLY A 11 -7.17 -3.48 -6.94
C GLY A 11 -6.74 -2.81 -8.24
N PHE A 12 -7.43 -1.73 -8.63
CA PHE A 12 -7.14 -0.98 -9.84
C PHE A 12 -5.75 -0.33 -9.83
N ILE A 13 -5.26 0.12 -8.66
CA ILE A 13 -3.89 0.65 -8.51
C ILE A 13 -2.85 -0.38 -8.95
N PHE A 14 -2.96 -1.63 -8.50
CA PHE A 14 -2.05 -2.71 -8.91
C PHE A 14 -2.08 -2.94 -10.41
N VAL A 15 -3.28 -2.95 -11.01
CA VAL A 15 -3.46 -3.12 -12.46
C VAL A 15 -2.79 -1.98 -13.24
N LEU A 16 -2.97 -0.74 -12.81
CA LEU A 16 -2.34 0.42 -13.42
C LEU A 16 -0.81 0.29 -13.41
N PHE A 17 -0.22 -0.08 -12.29
CA PHE A 17 1.23 -0.28 -12.21
C PHE A 17 1.74 -1.35 -13.17
N LYS A 18 1.00 -2.44 -13.33
CA LYS A 18 1.38 -3.51 -14.29
C LYS A 18 1.26 -3.07 -15.75
N LEU A 19 0.36 -2.13 -16.04
CA LEU A 19 0.16 -1.58 -17.38
C LEU A 19 1.21 -0.51 -17.76
N PHE A 20 1.83 0.16 -16.82
CA PHE A 20 2.76 1.28 -17.07
C PHE A 20 3.86 0.96 -18.10
N PRO A 21 4.56 -0.19 -18.05
CA PRO A 21 5.56 -0.51 -19.07
C PRO A 21 4.99 -0.62 -20.48
N ARG A 22 3.76 -1.18 -20.61
CA ARG A 22 3.09 -1.35 -21.91
C ARG A 22 2.82 0.00 -22.60
N PHE A 23 2.54 1.04 -21.79
CA PHE A 23 2.30 2.39 -22.29
C PHE A 23 3.54 3.29 -22.19
N LYS A 24 4.71 2.73 -21.88
CA LYS A 24 5.98 3.48 -21.68
C LYS A 24 5.85 4.63 -20.69
N ILE A 25 5.14 4.40 -19.59
CA ILE A 25 4.94 5.38 -18.52
C ILE A 25 6.09 5.26 -17.53
N ASP A 26 6.71 6.41 -17.20
CA ASP A 26 7.67 6.50 -16.11
C ASP A 26 6.95 6.41 -14.76
N THR A 27 7.16 5.28 -14.07
CA THR A 27 6.49 4.97 -12.80
C THR A 27 6.77 6.03 -11.74
N PHE A 28 8.00 6.58 -11.69
CA PHE A 28 8.36 7.60 -10.72
C PHE A 28 7.56 8.89 -10.95
N GLN A 29 7.50 9.38 -12.18
CA GLN A 29 6.75 10.60 -12.50
C GLN A 29 5.26 10.44 -12.21
N ALA A 30 4.69 9.31 -12.62
CA ALA A 30 3.28 9.02 -12.36
C ALA A 30 2.96 8.98 -10.86
N ILE A 31 3.85 8.43 -10.02
CA ILE A 31 3.67 8.38 -8.57
C ILE A 31 3.78 9.77 -7.94
N VAL A 32 4.71 10.62 -8.38
CA VAL A 32 4.81 11.98 -7.87
C VAL A 32 3.53 12.76 -8.15
N VAL A 33 3.02 12.68 -9.38
CA VAL A 33 1.74 13.32 -9.76
C VAL A 33 0.57 12.74 -8.97
N ASN A 34 0.53 11.43 -8.80
CA ASN A 34 -0.49 10.74 -8.01
C ASN A 34 -0.62 11.33 -6.59
N TYR A 35 0.48 11.62 -5.93
CA TYR A 35 0.43 12.16 -4.57
C TYR A 35 -0.16 13.57 -4.51
N PHE A 36 0.12 14.42 -5.49
CA PHE A 36 -0.52 15.74 -5.57
C PHE A 36 -2.01 15.63 -5.90
N VAL A 37 -2.39 14.70 -6.78
CA VAL A 37 -3.80 14.45 -7.08
C VAL A 37 -4.53 13.91 -5.85
N ALA A 38 -3.93 12.96 -5.11
CA ALA A 38 -4.51 12.43 -3.89
C ALA A 38 -4.65 13.52 -2.79
N PHE A 39 -3.64 14.39 -2.63
CA PHE A 39 -3.74 15.56 -1.76
C PHE A 39 -4.89 16.48 -2.17
N LEU A 40 -4.99 16.82 -3.46
CA LEU A 40 -6.05 17.68 -3.98
C LEU A 40 -7.44 17.08 -3.78
N CYS A 41 -7.60 15.79 -4.04
CA CYS A 41 -8.85 15.08 -3.75
C CYS A 41 -9.19 15.16 -2.26
N GLY A 42 -8.21 14.92 -1.37
CA GLY A 42 -8.40 15.04 0.08
C GLY A 42 -8.86 16.43 0.49
N TYR A 43 -8.24 17.47 -0.06
CA TYR A 43 -8.62 18.85 0.21
C TYR A 43 -10.04 19.20 -0.29
N LEU A 44 -10.44 18.71 -1.45
CA LEU A 44 -11.75 18.98 -2.05
C LEU A 44 -12.90 18.25 -1.33
N PHE A 45 -12.68 17.02 -0.89
CA PHE A 45 -13.71 16.21 -0.24
C PHE A 45 -13.77 16.39 1.28
N PHE A 46 -12.65 16.74 1.91
CA PHE A 46 -12.57 17.08 3.32
C PHE A 46 -11.85 18.43 3.47
N PRO A 47 -12.54 19.55 3.16
CA PRO A 47 -11.88 20.86 3.22
C PRO A 47 -11.45 21.16 4.65
N PHE A 48 -10.15 21.19 4.85
CA PHE A 48 -9.51 21.61 6.08
C PHE A 48 -8.93 23.01 5.95
N GLN A 49 -8.93 23.75 7.04
CA GLN A 49 -8.35 25.10 7.03
C GLN A 49 -6.81 24.98 6.96
N LEU A 50 -6.21 25.49 5.89
CA LEU A 50 -4.75 25.54 5.73
C LEU A 50 -4.05 26.32 6.87
N THR A 51 -4.79 27.17 7.58
CA THR A 51 -4.33 27.85 8.80
C THR A 51 -3.94 26.89 9.91
N LYS A 52 -4.51 25.67 9.94
CA LYS A 52 -4.09 24.61 10.88
C LYS A 52 -2.62 24.19 10.68
N LEU A 53 -2.05 24.38 9.49
CA LEU A 53 -0.64 24.11 9.24
C LEU A 53 0.31 24.96 10.11
N VAL A 54 -0.11 26.16 10.48
CA VAL A 54 0.70 27.08 11.30
C VAL A 54 0.70 26.68 12.77
N SER A 55 -0.28 25.94 13.22
CA SER A 55 -0.44 25.46 14.61
C SER A 55 -0.02 24.01 14.82
N VAL A 56 0.60 23.39 13.82
CA VAL A 56 1.04 21.98 13.91
C VAL A 56 2.23 21.86 14.83
N ASP A 57 2.12 20.99 15.81
CA ASP A 57 3.22 20.66 16.73
C ASP A 57 4.38 19.96 15.98
N LEU A 58 5.62 20.20 16.45
CA LEU A 58 6.82 19.57 15.87
C LEU A 58 6.74 18.03 15.86
N ASN A 59 6.18 17.45 16.90
CA ASN A 59 5.98 16.00 17.00
C ASN A 59 5.08 15.49 15.88
N TRP A 60 3.92 16.12 15.69
CA TRP A 60 2.99 15.82 14.60
C TRP A 60 3.67 15.89 13.22
N PHE A 61 4.42 16.98 12.98
CA PHE A 61 5.12 17.23 11.73
C PHE A 61 6.18 16.15 11.41
N MET A 62 6.96 15.74 12.41
CA MET A 62 7.96 14.68 12.26
C MET A 62 7.34 13.33 11.90
N HIS A 63 6.19 13.00 12.50
CA HIS A 63 5.44 11.80 12.16
C HIS A 63 4.88 11.86 10.73
N ALA A 64 4.39 13.04 10.31
CA ALA A 64 3.90 13.23 8.94
C ALA A 64 5.01 13.07 7.91
N ILE A 65 6.21 13.62 8.15
CA ILE A 65 7.37 13.41 7.27
C ILE A 65 7.77 11.95 7.21
N SER A 66 7.83 11.26 8.37
CA SER A 66 8.19 9.84 8.42
C SER A 66 7.23 8.98 7.61
N ALA A 67 5.92 9.22 7.76
CA ALA A 67 4.90 8.56 6.95
C ALA A 67 5.06 8.89 5.46
N SER A 68 5.35 10.15 5.11
CA SER A 68 5.52 10.59 3.71
C SER A 68 6.69 9.91 3.01
N VAL A 69 7.83 9.75 3.71
CA VAL A 69 9.01 9.03 3.18
C VAL A 69 8.68 7.57 2.92
N LEU A 70 7.99 6.93 3.87
CA LEU A 70 7.55 5.54 3.70
C LEU A 70 6.53 5.41 2.56
N PHE A 71 5.55 6.31 2.47
CA PHE A 71 4.56 6.30 1.39
C PHE A 71 5.22 6.35 0.02
N ILE A 72 6.06 7.35 -0.25
CA ILE A 72 6.66 7.47 -1.58
C ILE A 72 7.63 6.32 -1.88
N GLY A 73 8.45 5.91 -0.91
CA GLY A 73 9.41 4.83 -1.08
C GLY A 73 8.72 3.48 -1.36
N LEU A 74 7.74 3.11 -0.53
CA LEU A 74 7.02 1.85 -0.69
C LEU A 74 6.15 1.83 -1.96
N PHE A 75 5.51 2.96 -2.30
CA PHE A 75 4.69 3.03 -3.50
C PHE A 75 5.51 2.91 -4.78
N LEU A 76 6.73 3.47 -4.80
CA LEU A 76 7.69 3.27 -5.88
C LEU A 76 8.11 1.81 -6.02
N ILE A 77 8.46 1.17 -4.89
CA ILE A 77 8.84 -0.24 -4.89
C ILE A 77 7.66 -1.12 -5.30
N MET A 78 6.44 -0.80 -4.82
CA MET A 78 5.21 -1.51 -5.20
C MET A 78 4.93 -1.41 -6.69
N GLY A 79 5.10 -0.22 -7.29
CA GLY A 79 4.94 -0.02 -8.73
C GLY A 79 5.94 -0.87 -9.52
N ILE A 80 7.22 -0.82 -9.18
CA ILE A 80 8.28 -1.59 -9.86
C ILE A 80 8.09 -3.09 -9.62
N SER A 81 7.74 -3.50 -8.39
CA SER A 81 7.51 -4.90 -8.04
C SER A 81 6.32 -5.49 -8.80
N SER A 82 5.22 -4.73 -8.95
CA SER A 82 4.06 -5.18 -9.75
C SER A 82 4.44 -5.48 -11.20
N GLN A 83 5.41 -4.74 -11.73
CA GLN A 83 5.92 -4.93 -13.09
C GLN A 83 6.83 -6.17 -13.19
N ARG A 84 7.73 -6.38 -12.21
CA ARG A 84 8.77 -7.42 -12.22
C ARG A 84 8.33 -8.74 -11.59
N ASN A 85 7.77 -8.68 -10.39
CA ASN A 85 7.36 -9.87 -9.62
C ASN A 85 5.92 -10.31 -9.91
N GLY A 86 5.14 -9.45 -10.57
CA GLY A 86 3.73 -9.68 -10.85
C GLY A 86 2.78 -9.09 -9.81
N LEU A 87 1.51 -9.01 -10.19
CA LEU A 87 0.43 -8.47 -9.34
C LEU A 87 0.21 -9.34 -8.11
N SER A 88 0.15 -10.66 -8.32
CA SER A 88 -0.12 -11.64 -7.27
C SER A 88 0.91 -11.58 -6.16
N SER A 89 2.21 -11.69 -6.49
CA SER A 89 3.28 -11.67 -5.49
C SER A 89 3.36 -10.33 -4.77
N THR A 90 3.21 -9.22 -5.50
CA THR A 90 3.28 -7.88 -4.93
C THR A 90 2.09 -7.61 -4.00
N SER A 91 0.87 -7.98 -4.40
CA SER A 91 -0.32 -7.80 -3.56
C SER A 91 -0.25 -8.62 -2.27
N VAL A 92 0.24 -9.87 -2.34
CA VAL A 92 0.46 -10.71 -1.15
C VAL A 92 1.48 -10.04 -0.23
N ALA A 93 2.63 -9.61 -0.74
CA ALA A 93 3.66 -8.97 0.09
C ALA A 93 3.13 -7.74 0.83
N VAL A 94 2.42 -6.84 0.11
CA VAL A 94 1.86 -5.61 0.70
C VAL A 94 0.71 -5.90 1.68
N LYS A 95 -0.16 -6.88 1.40
CA LYS A 95 -1.34 -7.13 2.25
C LYS A 95 -1.04 -8.03 3.44
N MET A 96 -0.03 -8.91 3.33
CA MET A 96 0.45 -9.71 4.45
C MET A 96 1.26 -8.90 5.47
N SER A 97 1.72 -7.69 5.13
CA SER A 97 2.38 -6.76 6.07
C SER A 97 1.55 -6.48 7.32
N MET A 98 0.22 -6.61 7.23
CA MET A 98 -0.69 -6.53 8.38
C MET A 98 -0.25 -7.47 9.54
N ALA A 99 0.34 -8.63 9.24
CA ALA A 99 0.85 -9.54 10.26
C ALA A 99 1.99 -8.92 11.08
N LEU A 100 2.88 -8.16 10.44
CA LEU A 100 3.96 -7.44 11.15
C LEU A 100 3.42 -6.26 11.96
N SER A 101 2.42 -5.55 11.45
CA SER A 101 1.75 -4.50 12.20
C SER A 101 1.08 -5.04 13.45
N VAL A 102 0.34 -6.16 13.34
CA VAL A 102 -0.26 -6.85 14.50
C VAL A 102 0.81 -7.27 15.50
N MET A 103 1.92 -7.86 15.03
CA MET A 103 3.04 -8.21 15.90
C MET A 103 3.62 -6.98 16.61
N GLY A 104 3.80 -5.87 15.90
CA GLY A 104 4.25 -4.60 16.48
C GLY A 104 3.31 -4.08 17.57
N MET A 105 1.99 -4.15 17.34
CA MET A 105 0.98 -3.76 18.34
C MET A 105 0.99 -4.66 19.57
N MET A 106 1.16 -5.98 19.40
CA MET A 106 1.30 -6.91 20.53
C MET A 106 2.48 -6.52 21.44
N PHE A 107 3.63 -6.16 20.86
CA PHE A 107 4.79 -5.73 21.66
C PHE A 107 4.64 -4.33 22.25
N ALA A 108 4.08 -3.39 21.49
CA ALA A 108 3.99 -1.99 21.94
C ALA A 108 2.87 -1.75 22.96
N TYR A 109 1.75 -2.46 22.83
CA TYR A 109 0.55 -2.24 23.66
C TYR A 109 0.29 -3.38 24.65
N GLY A 110 1.13 -4.43 24.64
CA GLY A 110 0.96 -5.57 25.56
C GLY A 110 -0.29 -6.41 25.25
N GLU A 111 -0.73 -6.45 23.99
CA GLU A 111 -1.87 -7.26 23.60
C GLU A 111 -1.60 -8.76 23.78
N ASP A 112 -2.63 -9.51 24.15
CA ASP A 112 -2.53 -10.95 24.34
C ASP A 112 -2.04 -11.70 23.10
N ALA A 113 -1.03 -12.55 23.30
CA ALA A 113 -0.47 -13.41 22.28
C ALA A 113 -1.36 -14.67 22.08
N GLN A 114 -2.57 -14.47 21.55
CA GLN A 114 -3.45 -15.57 21.22
C GLN A 114 -2.80 -16.48 20.16
N TRP A 115 -2.97 -17.81 20.29
CA TRP A 115 -2.37 -18.78 19.36
C TRP A 115 -2.74 -18.51 17.88
N MET A 116 -3.96 -18.01 17.62
CA MET A 116 -4.41 -17.65 16.26
C MET A 116 -3.63 -16.47 15.69
N LYS A 117 -3.31 -15.43 16.49
CA LYS A 117 -2.45 -14.32 16.06
C LYS A 117 -1.07 -14.84 15.66
N ILE A 118 -0.45 -15.68 16.49
CA ILE A 118 0.87 -16.26 16.23
C ILE A 118 0.85 -17.13 14.96
N ALA A 119 -0.12 -18.03 14.84
CA ALA A 119 -0.26 -18.87 13.65
C ALA A 119 -0.51 -18.04 12.38
N GLY A 120 -1.34 -17.00 12.47
CA GLY A 120 -1.57 -16.05 11.37
C GLY A 120 -0.28 -15.35 10.93
N ILE A 121 0.53 -14.86 11.86
CA ILE A 121 1.82 -14.22 11.56
C ILE A 121 2.78 -15.20 10.86
N ILE A 122 2.92 -16.41 11.37
CA ILE A 122 3.77 -17.45 10.76
C ILE A 122 3.31 -17.77 9.33
N LEU A 123 2.00 -17.94 9.12
CA LEU A 123 1.43 -18.21 7.80
C LEU A 123 1.59 -17.04 6.84
N ALA A 124 1.54 -15.79 7.32
CA ALA A 124 1.84 -14.61 6.50
C ALA A 124 3.28 -14.64 5.99
N ILE A 125 4.24 -14.89 6.87
CA ILE A 125 5.66 -14.99 6.52
C ILE A 125 5.89 -16.10 5.50
N LEU A 126 5.34 -17.31 5.74
CA LEU A 126 5.43 -18.43 4.80
C LEU A 126 4.76 -18.10 3.46
N GLY A 127 3.63 -17.38 3.49
CA GLY A 127 2.95 -16.89 2.30
C GLY A 127 3.85 -15.99 1.44
N VAL A 128 4.45 -14.98 2.05
CA VAL A 128 5.37 -14.07 1.35
C VAL A 128 6.59 -14.82 0.81
N ILE A 129 7.22 -15.67 1.62
CA ILE A 129 8.37 -16.50 1.18
C ILE A 129 7.97 -17.37 -0.03
N GLY A 130 6.83 -18.05 0.03
CA GLY A 130 6.35 -18.86 -1.10
C GLY A 130 6.14 -18.03 -2.38
N MET A 131 5.65 -16.79 -2.25
CA MET A 131 5.45 -15.91 -3.39
C MET A 131 6.77 -15.29 -3.93
N THR A 132 7.88 -15.35 -3.20
CA THR A 132 9.21 -14.92 -3.71
C THR A 132 9.85 -15.94 -4.65
N VAL A 133 9.39 -17.19 -4.64
CA VAL A 133 9.96 -18.25 -5.48
C VAL A 133 9.52 -18.07 -6.93
N GLN A 134 10.47 -17.73 -7.79
CA GLN A 134 10.22 -17.60 -9.23
C GLN A 134 10.22 -18.96 -9.94
N PRO A 135 9.40 -19.15 -10.99
CA PRO A 135 9.48 -20.31 -11.85
C PRO A 135 10.87 -20.43 -12.49
N SER A 136 11.35 -21.67 -12.69
CA SER A 136 12.72 -21.96 -13.15
C SER A 136 13.08 -21.34 -14.51
N GLU A 137 12.07 -21.06 -15.34
CA GLU A 137 12.24 -20.46 -16.67
C GLU A 137 12.57 -18.95 -16.63
N GLU A 138 12.30 -18.26 -15.50
CA GLU A 138 12.51 -16.81 -15.36
C GLU A 138 13.77 -16.46 -14.55
N LYS A 139 14.62 -17.45 -14.25
CA LYS A 139 15.83 -17.28 -13.41
C LYS A 139 16.93 -16.37 -13.99
N ASN A 140 16.83 -15.97 -15.26
CA ASN A 140 17.84 -15.13 -15.91
C ASN A 140 17.67 -13.63 -15.68
N GLU A 141 16.57 -13.20 -15.07
CA GLU A 141 16.44 -11.81 -14.61
C GLU A 141 16.95 -11.68 -13.17
N VAL A 142 17.64 -10.56 -12.89
CA VAL A 142 18.13 -10.24 -11.53
C VAL A 142 16.98 -10.44 -10.56
N SER A 143 17.15 -11.33 -9.60
CA SER A 143 16.12 -11.65 -8.62
C SER A 143 15.60 -10.37 -7.98
N SER A 144 14.33 -10.05 -8.24
CA SER A 144 13.63 -8.91 -7.65
C SER A 144 12.88 -9.29 -6.37
N ALA A 145 13.11 -10.48 -5.85
CA ALA A 145 12.50 -11.02 -4.63
C ALA A 145 12.70 -10.11 -3.40
N TRP A 146 13.85 -9.41 -3.32
CA TRP A 146 14.11 -8.45 -2.26
C TRP A 146 13.03 -7.35 -2.16
N MET A 147 12.42 -6.96 -3.30
CA MET A 147 11.35 -5.97 -3.31
C MET A 147 10.13 -6.45 -2.53
N LEU A 148 9.81 -7.74 -2.61
CA LEU A 148 8.69 -8.34 -1.87
C LEU A 148 8.96 -8.32 -0.36
N ILE A 149 10.21 -8.58 0.04
CA ILE A 149 10.62 -8.52 1.45
C ILE A 149 10.55 -7.08 1.97
N VAL A 150 11.09 -6.12 1.20
CA VAL A 150 11.05 -4.69 1.55
C VAL A 150 9.60 -4.18 1.62
N LEU A 151 8.73 -4.60 0.70
CA LEU A 151 7.32 -4.26 0.74
C LEU A 151 6.63 -4.86 1.96
N PHE A 152 6.88 -6.12 2.27
CA PHE A 152 6.31 -6.78 3.44
C PHE A 152 6.72 -6.09 4.75
N VAL A 153 8.02 -5.88 4.94
CA VAL A 153 8.55 -5.25 6.16
C VAL A 153 8.18 -3.76 6.21
N GLY A 154 8.42 -3.04 5.12
CA GLY A 154 8.19 -1.59 5.07
C GLY A 154 6.72 -1.22 5.19
N SER A 155 5.81 -1.97 4.54
CA SER A 155 4.37 -1.75 4.69
C SER A 155 3.91 -2.07 6.11
N GLY A 156 4.46 -3.11 6.75
CA GLY A 156 4.16 -3.43 8.15
C GLY A 156 4.61 -2.32 9.12
N ILE A 157 5.79 -1.74 8.89
CA ILE A 157 6.27 -0.58 9.65
C ILE A 157 5.36 0.62 9.41
N LEU A 158 4.95 0.88 8.16
CA LEU A 158 4.04 1.98 7.84
C LEU A 158 2.67 1.79 8.51
N ASP A 159 2.09 0.59 8.43
CA ASP A 159 0.79 0.28 9.03
C ASP A 159 0.85 0.45 10.56
N PHE A 160 1.94 -0.03 11.20
CA PHE A 160 2.17 0.16 12.63
C PHE A 160 2.35 1.65 12.98
N LEU A 161 3.14 2.39 12.20
CA LEU A 161 3.36 3.83 12.41
C LEU A 161 2.05 4.62 12.29
N LEU A 162 1.22 4.33 11.28
CA LEU A 162 -0.08 4.99 11.10
C LEU A 162 -1.03 4.68 12.26
N ASN A 163 -1.04 3.44 12.74
CA ASN A 163 -1.83 3.06 13.91
C ASN A 163 -1.36 3.82 15.16
N TYR A 164 -0.04 3.87 15.40
CA TYR A 164 0.53 4.64 16.51
C TYR A 164 0.16 6.12 16.45
N ILE A 165 0.29 6.73 15.27
CA ILE A 165 -0.05 8.14 15.04
C ILE A 165 -1.53 8.39 15.33
N GLN A 166 -2.41 7.53 14.84
CA GLN A 166 -3.85 7.67 15.04
C GLN A 166 -4.26 7.63 16.51
N HIS A 167 -3.59 6.80 17.32
CA HIS A 167 -3.95 6.62 18.73
C HIS A 167 -3.23 7.57 19.70
N HIS A 168 -2.05 8.10 19.34
CA HIS A 168 -1.19 8.84 20.29
C HIS A 168 -0.85 10.27 19.84
N VAL A 169 -1.03 10.60 18.56
CA VAL A 169 -0.58 11.88 18.01
C VAL A 169 -1.75 12.72 17.50
N LEU A 170 -2.76 12.09 16.89
CA LEU A 170 -3.89 12.80 16.29
C LEU A 170 -5.00 13.04 17.29
N LEU A 171 -5.61 14.22 17.19
CA LEU A 171 -6.87 14.54 17.85
C LEU A 171 -8.05 14.00 17.00
N GLU A 172 -9.22 13.91 17.62
CA GLU A 172 -10.44 13.55 16.89
C GLU A 172 -10.63 14.46 15.65
N ASN A 173 -10.97 13.84 14.52
CA ASN A 173 -11.18 14.51 13.22
C ASN A 173 -9.90 15.04 12.50
N GLU A 174 -8.70 14.71 12.95
CA GLU A 174 -7.46 15.12 12.25
C GLU A 174 -6.95 14.10 11.23
N THR A 175 -7.45 12.88 11.24
CA THR A 175 -6.98 11.78 10.37
C THR A 175 -7.03 12.14 8.88
N ALA A 176 -8.11 12.77 8.42
CA ALA A 176 -8.25 13.19 7.03
C ALA A 176 -7.22 14.26 6.65
N PHE A 177 -7.02 15.24 7.53
CA PHE A 177 -6.01 16.29 7.35
C PHE A 177 -4.59 15.70 7.34
N PHE A 178 -4.27 14.85 8.31
CA PHE A 178 -2.96 14.19 8.39
C PHE A 178 -2.66 13.38 7.13
N THR A 179 -3.61 12.56 6.67
CA THR A 179 -3.45 11.71 5.49
C THR A 179 -3.23 12.56 4.23
N ALA A 180 -4.05 13.60 4.03
CA ALA A 180 -3.89 14.50 2.90
C ALA A 180 -2.52 15.23 2.96
N PHE A 181 -2.14 15.74 4.12
CA PHE A 181 -0.85 16.40 4.33
C PHE A 181 0.33 15.46 4.06
N ALA A 182 0.29 14.22 4.57
CA ALA A 182 1.32 13.23 4.33
C ALA A 182 1.44 12.88 2.84
N PHE A 183 0.33 12.80 2.09
CA PHE A 183 0.38 12.64 0.64
C PHE A 183 0.98 13.87 -0.06
N GLY A 184 0.60 15.08 0.34
CA GLY A 184 1.19 16.31 -0.19
C GLY A 184 2.72 16.36 0.02
N MET A 185 3.17 16.04 1.23
CA MET A 185 4.59 15.97 1.57
C MET A 185 5.33 14.86 0.80
N ALA A 186 4.72 13.70 0.61
CA ALA A 186 5.27 12.65 -0.26
C ALA A 186 5.44 13.15 -1.70
N GLY A 187 4.48 13.93 -2.20
CA GLY A 187 4.58 14.61 -3.49
C GLY A 187 5.74 15.60 -3.54
N VAL A 188 5.92 16.43 -2.52
CA VAL A 188 7.04 17.39 -2.41
C VAL A 188 8.39 16.67 -2.39
N ILE A 189 8.52 15.61 -1.58
CA ILE A 189 9.73 14.76 -1.55
C ILE A 189 9.99 14.19 -2.96
N GLY A 190 8.94 13.73 -3.64
CA GLY A 190 9.01 13.24 -5.01
C GLY A 190 9.50 14.29 -5.99
N VAL A 191 9.04 15.54 -5.88
CA VAL A 191 9.52 16.66 -6.72
C VAL A 191 10.98 16.95 -6.43
N CYS A 192 11.43 16.96 -5.18
CA CYS A 192 12.85 17.16 -4.83
C CYS A 192 13.74 16.08 -5.47
N ILE A 193 13.35 14.80 -5.37
CA ILE A 193 14.05 13.69 -6.03
C ILE A 193 14.01 13.85 -7.56
N GLY A 194 12.85 14.23 -8.11
CA GLY A 194 12.64 14.48 -9.52
C GLY A 194 13.53 15.60 -10.05
N PHE A 195 13.69 16.68 -9.30
CA PHE A 195 14.57 17.81 -9.64
C PHE A 195 16.04 17.35 -9.72
N ILE A 196 16.50 16.55 -8.77
CA ILE A 196 17.86 15.99 -8.80
C ILE A 196 18.04 15.10 -10.06
N ARG A 197 17.08 14.24 -10.37
CA ARG A 197 17.10 13.39 -11.57
C ARG A 197 17.07 14.20 -12.86
N TRP A 198 16.34 15.30 -12.88
CA TRP A 198 16.29 16.22 -14.01
C TRP A 198 17.65 16.91 -14.22
N MET A 199 18.29 17.41 -13.18
CA MET A 199 19.65 17.98 -13.25
C MET A 199 20.68 16.97 -13.77
N GLN A 200 20.47 15.67 -13.52
CA GLN A 200 21.32 14.58 -14.04
C GLN A 200 20.97 14.18 -15.49
N GLY A 201 20.02 14.85 -16.14
CA GLY A 201 19.54 14.48 -17.47
C GLY A 201 18.76 13.16 -17.54
N LYS A 202 18.36 12.61 -16.38
CA LYS A 202 17.68 11.31 -16.29
C LYS A 202 16.15 11.39 -16.27
N LEU A 203 15.60 12.59 -16.28
CA LEU A 203 14.15 12.82 -16.22
C LEU A 203 13.71 13.67 -17.41
N GLN A 204 12.80 13.14 -18.21
CA GLN A 204 12.12 13.89 -19.27
C GLN A 204 10.63 13.96 -18.93
N LEU A 205 10.12 15.17 -18.73
CA LEU A 205 8.71 15.38 -18.44
C LEU A 205 7.86 14.98 -19.64
N SER A 206 6.78 14.26 -19.39
CA SER A 206 5.86 13.79 -20.43
C SER A 206 4.41 13.93 -19.97
N MET A 207 3.56 14.47 -20.85
CA MET A 207 2.11 14.55 -20.61
C MET A 207 1.49 13.17 -20.37
N ARG A 208 2.04 12.13 -20.96
CA ARG A 208 1.61 10.74 -20.73
C ARG A 208 1.77 10.33 -19.27
N ASN A 209 2.90 10.70 -18.65
CA ASN A 209 3.18 10.40 -17.26
C ASN A 209 2.29 11.24 -16.32
N LEU A 210 1.96 12.48 -16.71
CA LEU A 210 1.01 13.32 -15.99
C LEU A 210 -0.40 12.67 -15.96
N PHE A 211 -0.92 12.27 -17.13
CA PHE A 211 -2.22 11.60 -17.20
C PHE A 211 -2.24 10.27 -16.43
N ALA A 212 -1.15 9.50 -16.51
CA ALA A 212 -1.03 8.26 -15.75
C ALA A 212 -1.03 8.52 -14.23
N GLY A 213 -0.40 9.60 -13.77
CA GLY A 213 -0.42 10.01 -12.38
C GLY A 213 -1.79 10.46 -11.90
N ILE A 214 -2.53 11.20 -12.72
CA ILE A 214 -3.93 11.57 -12.43
C ILE A 214 -4.80 10.29 -12.32
N LEU A 215 -4.67 9.40 -13.30
CA LEU A 215 -5.41 8.14 -13.34
C LEU A 215 -5.08 7.23 -12.14
N LEU A 216 -3.86 7.31 -11.59
CA LEU A 216 -3.42 6.60 -10.40
C LEU A 216 -3.87 7.30 -9.11
N GLY A 217 -3.84 8.63 -9.07
CA GLY A 217 -4.11 9.42 -7.87
C GLY A 217 -5.56 9.40 -7.42
N ILE A 218 -6.47 9.41 -8.39
CA ILE A 218 -7.91 9.34 -8.08
C ILE A 218 -8.25 8.02 -7.36
N PRO A 219 -7.97 6.83 -7.89
CA PRO A 219 -8.24 5.59 -7.18
C PRO A 219 -7.44 5.44 -5.89
N ASN A 220 -6.23 6.00 -5.81
CA ASN A 220 -5.45 5.99 -4.59
C ASN A 220 -6.17 6.74 -3.45
N TYR A 221 -6.69 7.94 -3.72
CA TYR A 221 -7.47 8.67 -2.74
C TYR A 221 -8.79 7.96 -2.40
N PHE A 222 -9.58 7.59 -3.42
CA PHE A 222 -10.88 6.99 -3.20
C PHE A 222 -10.83 5.61 -2.54
N SER A 223 -9.75 4.85 -2.71
CA SER A 223 -9.56 3.58 -1.99
C SER A 223 -9.54 3.79 -0.48
N ILE A 224 -8.89 4.86 0.00
CA ILE A 224 -8.83 5.22 1.41
C ILE A 224 -10.15 5.86 1.85
N TYR A 225 -10.72 6.76 1.06
CA TYR A 225 -12.00 7.39 1.35
C TYR A 225 -13.11 6.35 1.60
N PHE A 226 -13.26 5.39 0.68
CA PHE A 226 -14.29 4.36 0.83
C PHE A 226 -13.97 3.35 1.94
N LEU A 227 -12.69 3.11 2.24
CA LEU A 227 -12.29 2.34 3.41
C LEU A 227 -12.76 3.02 4.70
N MET A 228 -12.46 4.31 4.86
CA MET A 228 -12.88 5.06 6.06
C MET A 228 -14.40 5.11 6.16
N LYS A 229 -15.09 5.37 5.04
CA LYS A 229 -16.55 5.34 5.01
C LYS A 229 -17.16 3.97 5.33
N ALA A 230 -16.45 2.88 4.98
CA ALA A 230 -16.86 1.54 5.37
C ALA A 230 -16.78 1.33 6.89
N TYR A 231 -15.77 1.90 7.56
CA TYR A 231 -15.69 1.88 9.03
C TYR A 231 -16.87 2.60 9.68
N ASP A 232 -17.29 3.73 9.12
CA ASP A 232 -18.40 4.53 9.68
C ASP A 232 -19.77 3.87 9.47
N VAL A 233 -19.97 3.22 8.32
CA VAL A 233 -21.30 2.70 7.91
C VAL A 233 -21.53 1.25 8.33
N LEU A 234 -20.45 0.43 8.32
CA LEU A 234 -20.54 -0.98 8.66
C LEU A 234 -20.35 -1.15 10.18
N GLN A 235 -21.28 -1.79 10.83
CA GLN A 235 -21.17 -2.15 12.26
C GLN A 235 -20.27 -3.36 12.49
N TRP A 236 -19.22 -3.51 11.67
CA TRP A 236 -18.23 -4.58 11.78
C TRP A 236 -17.00 -4.06 12.54
N SER A 237 -16.25 -4.96 13.16
CA SER A 237 -14.95 -4.57 13.74
C SER A 237 -14.01 -4.07 12.63
N GLY A 238 -13.17 -3.10 12.96
CA GLY A 238 -12.20 -2.55 12.00
C GLY A 238 -11.28 -3.62 11.41
N SER A 239 -10.89 -4.60 12.22
CA SER A 239 -10.11 -5.78 11.80
C SER A 239 -10.86 -6.64 10.78
N SER A 240 -12.18 -6.83 10.95
CA SER A 240 -13.02 -7.56 10.00
C SER A 240 -13.06 -6.88 8.63
N ILE A 241 -13.26 -5.56 8.63
CA ILE A 241 -13.28 -4.75 7.40
C ILE A 241 -11.94 -4.85 6.67
N LEU A 242 -10.81 -4.67 7.39
CA LEU A 242 -9.47 -4.80 6.83
C LEU A 242 -9.18 -6.19 6.28
N ALA A 243 -9.56 -7.23 7.00
CA ALA A 243 -9.36 -8.60 6.55
C ALA A 243 -10.11 -8.87 5.24
N VAL A 244 -11.39 -8.49 5.15
CA VAL A 244 -12.19 -8.67 3.93
C VAL A 244 -11.58 -7.90 2.75
N ILE A 245 -11.17 -6.65 2.97
CA ILE A 245 -10.53 -5.85 1.93
C ILE A 245 -9.21 -6.49 1.47
N ASN A 246 -8.34 -6.89 2.41
CA ASN A 246 -7.03 -7.45 2.10
C ASN A 246 -7.15 -8.79 1.35
N VAL A 247 -8.02 -9.69 1.79
CA VAL A 247 -8.31 -10.95 1.07
C VAL A 247 -8.81 -10.66 -0.34
N SER A 248 -9.80 -9.76 -0.46
CA SER A 248 -10.41 -9.44 -1.74
C SER A 248 -9.40 -8.86 -2.73
N ILE A 249 -8.54 -7.94 -2.28
CA ILE A 249 -7.49 -7.34 -3.14
C ILE A 249 -6.50 -8.40 -3.59
N VAL A 250 -6.04 -9.29 -2.68
CA VAL A 250 -5.11 -10.38 -3.00
C VAL A 250 -5.73 -11.32 -4.04
N ILE A 251 -7.00 -11.70 -3.88
CA ILE A 251 -7.70 -12.56 -4.83
C ILE A 251 -7.85 -11.85 -6.18
N ILE A 252 -8.35 -10.62 -6.21
CA ILE A 252 -8.55 -9.85 -7.45
C ILE A 252 -7.22 -9.65 -8.19
N ALA A 253 -6.17 -9.21 -7.49
CA ALA A 253 -4.86 -9.01 -8.09
C ALA A 253 -4.29 -10.32 -8.66
N SER A 254 -4.49 -11.43 -7.96
CA SER A 254 -4.04 -12.75 -8.42
C SER A 254 -4.84 -13.26 -9.61
N VAL A 255 -6.15 -13.12 -9.61
CA VAL A 255 -7.02 -13.50 -10.73
C VAL A 255 -6.69 -12.66 -11.96
N VAL A 256 -6.56 -11.35 -11.79
CA VAL A 256 -6.17 -10.44 -12.88
C VAL A 256 -4.77 -10.77 -13.40
N GLY A 257 -3.81 -11.03 -12.49
CA GLY A 257 -2.46 -11.45 -12.83
C GLY A 257 -2.43 -12.73 -13.68
N LEU A 258 -3.17 -13.74 -13.27
CA LEU A 258 -3.26 -15.02 -13.99
C LEU A 258 -3.96 -14.89 -15.36
N ILE A 259 -5.15 -14.26 -15.40
CA ILE A 259 -6.00 -14.24 -16.60
C ILE A 259 -5.49 -13.23 -17.63
N PHE A 260 -5.27 -11.98 -17.21
CA PHE A 260 -4.96 -10.89 -18.14
C PHE A 260 -3.47 -10.71 -18.40
N PHE A 261 -2.63 -10.99 -17.39
CA PHE A 261 -1.18 -10.84 -17.52
C PHE A 261 -0.45 -12.17 -17.67
N LYS A 262 -1.18 -13.30 -17.65
CA LYS A 262 -0.64 -14.67 -17.85
C LYS A 262 0.54 -14.96 -16.91
N GLU A 263 0.42 -14.53 -15.65
CA GLU A 263 1.47 -14.79 -14.65
C GLU A 263 1.65 -16.30 -14.46
N LYS A 264 2.92 -16.74 -14.48
CA LYS A 264 3.25 -18.15 -14.29
C LYS A 264 3.30 -18.47 -12.80
N TRP A 265 2.58 -19.49 -12.38
CA TRP A 265 2.59 -19.98 -11.03
C TRP A 265 3.22 -21.38 -10.97
N ASN A 266 4.06 -21.62 -9.98
CA ASN A 266 4.53 -22.93 -9.61
C ASN A 266 3.82 -23.42 -8.34
N LYS A 267 4.04 -24.69 -7.97
CA LYS A 267 3.44 -25.30 -6.78
C LYS A 267 3.75 -24.51 -5.49
N ILE A 268 4.95 -23.95 -5.37
CA ILE A 268 5.38 -23.19 -4.19
C ILE A 268 4.61 -21.87 -4.11
N LYS A 269 4.41 -21.16 -5.21
CA LYS A 269 3.58 -19.94 -5.25
C LYS A 269 2.12 -20.25 -4.87
N ILE A 270 1.57 -21.38 -5.32
CA ILE A 270 0.19 -21.79 -4.94
C ILE A 270 0.11 -22.03 -3.43
N ILE A 271 1.05 -22.76 -2.85
CA ILE A 271 1.10 -23.00 -1.40
C ILE A 271 1.26 -21.66 -0.65
N GLY A 272 2.17 -20.78 -1.10
CA GLY A 272 2.36 -19.45 -0.52
C GLY A 272 1.09 -18.61 -0.56
N PHE A 273 0.37 -18.62 -1.66
CA PHE A 273 -0.90 -17.92 -1.81
C PHE A 273 -1.98 -18.45 -0.86
N ILE A 274 -2.13 -19.77 -0.77
CA ILE A 274 -3.07 -20.39 0.16
C ILE A 274 -2.70 -20.06 1.62
N SER A 275 -1.41 -20.13 1.97
CA SER A 275 -0.92 -19.74 3.30
C SER A 275 -1.26 -18.30 3.63
N ALA A 276 -1.12 -17.39 2.67
CA ALA A 276 -1.49 -15.98 2.84
C ALA A 276 -2.99 -15.81 3.10
N LEU A 277 -3.85 -16.50 2.36
CA LEU A 277 -5.31 -16.44 2.58
C LEU A 277 -5.71 -17.00 3.96
N ILE A 278 -5.13 -18.12 4.38
CA ILE A 278 -5.38 -18.69 5.69
C ILE A 278 -4.85 -17.78 6.81
N SER A 279 -3.71 -17.13 6.60
CA SER A 279 -3.16 -16.13 7.53
C SER A 279 -4.16 -15.01 7.82
N ILE A 280 -4.74 -14.41 6.78
CA ILE A 280 -5.72 -13.33 6.96
C ILE A 280 -6.94 -13.84 7.74
N LEU A 281 -7.41 -15.06 7.45
CA LEU A 281 -8.51 -15.65 8.19
C LEU A 281 -8.18 -15.82 9.68
N PHE A 282 -6.97 -16.28 10.01
CA PHE A 282 -6.54 -16.46 11.41
C PHE A 282 -6.40 -15.11 12.13
N LEU A 283 -5.82 -14.11 11.47
CA LEU A 283 -5.71 -12.78 12.03
C LEU A 283 -7.07 -12.11 12.22
N TYR A 284 -8.02 -12.39 11.31
CA TYR A 284 -9.41 -11.95 11.44
C TYR A 284 -10.15 -12.58 12.63
N LEU A 285 -9.99 -13.89 12.81
CA LEU A 285 -10.65 -14.62 13.91
C LEU A 285 -10.05 -14.31 15.28
N ALA A 286 -8.84 -13.77 15.32
CA ALA A 286 -8.10 -13.41 16.53
C ALA A 286 -8.20 -11.92 16.90
N ALA A 287 -8.83 -11.12 16.08
CA ALA A 287 -9.03 -9.69 16.28
C ALA A 287 -10.36 -9.40 16.96
#